data_c789468e8231e3145116aee21f066491
#
_entry.id   c789468e8231e3145116aee21f066491
#
_cell.length_a   1.000
_cell.length_b   1.000
_cell.length_c   1.000
_cell.angle_alpha   90.00
_cell.angle_beta   90.00
_cell.angle_gamma   90.00
#
_symmetry.space_group_name_H-M   'P 1'
#
loop_
_entity.id
_entity.type
_entity.pdbx_description
1 polymer ?
#
loop_
_entity_poly.entity_id
_entity_poly.type
_entity_poly.pdbx_seq_one_letter_code
_entity_poly.pdbx_strand_id
1 'polypeptide(L)'
;MSSTKIGVHIPIMVDEVIDALQAKKGGMFLDCTFGSGGHTKAILDASPDAWVIAMDRDARAIQRGSILANHYGERLELVHAPFADLEQAVSFKGFDGILADLGMSTDQLKEGRGFSFADEGAFDMRMDEGSGVSAQEFVNTAPERDLYVALAEGGVGQNARIIAKIIVEKRPFESARQLADVIKNAHVGKKSESRVHPATVVFQALRMKINDEIGQLEHFLQAVPNASKKGTRFAVITFHSIEDKIVTNRMRSWESAGSYP
;
A
#
# COMPACT_ATOMS: atom_id res chain seq x y z
N MET A 1 15.92 6.90 33.72
CA MET A 1 15.02 7.27 32.63
C MET A 1 15.23 6.25 31.53
N SER A 2 14.29 5.32 31.39
CA SER A 2 14.37 4.23 30.40
C SER A 2 14.13 4.79 29.03
N SER A 3 15.16 4.81 28.17
CA SER A 3 15.05 5.11 26.74
C SER A 3 14.26 3.99 26.10
N THR A 4 12.97 4.20 25.91
CA THR A 4 12.14 3.34 25.07
C THR A 4 12.70 3.43 23.65
N LYS A 5 13.52 2.47 23.24
CA LYS A 5 13.91 2.31 21.84
C LYS A 5 12.62 2.07 21.06
N ILE A 6 12.13 3.08 20.38
CA ILE A 6 11.11 2.96 19.36
C ILE A 6 11.76 2.08 18.28
N GLY A 7 11.36 0.80 18.23
CA GLY A 7 11.78 -0.12 17.19
C GLY A 7 11.13 0.29 15.86
N VAL A 8 11.60 1.39 15.29
CA VAL A 8 11.16 1.83 13.97
C VAL A 8 11.70 0.82 12.97
N HIS A 9 10.80 0.18 12.26
CA HIS A 9 11.17 -0.64 11.12
C HIS A 9 11.95 0.24 10.13
N ILE A 10 13.14 -0.22 9.72
CA ILE A 10 13.92 0.49 8.70
C ILE A 10 13.21 0.23 7.36
N PRO A 11 12.66 1.27 6.70
CA PRO A 11 12.03 1.08 5.42
C PRO A 11 13.06 0.69 4.35
N ILE A 12 12.58 0.11 3.26
CA ILE A 12 13.44 -0.23 2.13
C ILE A 12 13.86 1.06 1.39
N MET A 13 14.99 1.01 0.68
CA MET A 13 15.41 2.05 -0.28
C MET A 13 15.46 3.47 0.33
N VAL A 14 15.81 3.60 1.62
CA VAL A 14 15.81 4.91 2.31
C VAL A 14 16.75 5.89 1.63
N ASP A 15 17.99 5.46 1.34
CA ASP A 15 18.99 6.34 0.74
C ASP A 15 18.60 6.74 -0.67
N GLU A 16 18.03 5.81 -1.45
CA GLU A 16 17.51 6.06 -2.79
C GLU A 16 16.35 7.06 -2.78
N VAL A 17 15.43 6.95 -1.81
CA VAL A 17 14.32 7.89 -1.63
C VAL A 17 14.83 9.28 -1.28
N ILE A 18 15.74 9.41 -0.32
CA ILE A 18 16.32 10.68 0.10
C ILE A 18 17.05 11.35 -1.07
N ASP A 19 17.80 10.59 -1.85
CA ASP A 19 18.53 11.13 -3.00
C ASP A 19 17.59 11.47 -4.17
N ALA A 20 16.59 10.63 -4.47
CA ALA A 20 15.60 10.89 -5.52
C ALA A 20 14.79 12.15 -5.23
N LEU A 21 14.31 12.32 -4.00
CA LEU A 21 13.57 13.50 -3.55
C LEU A 21 14.46 14.72 -3.31
N GLN A 22 15.79 14.55 -3.24
CA GLN A 22 16.76 15.56 -2.85
C GLN A 22 16.46 16.16 -1.44
N ALA A 23 15.99 15.34 -0.52
CA ALA A 23 15.48 15.77 0.78
C ALA A 23 16.55 16.52 1.62
N LYS A 24 17.83 16.26 1.39
CA LYS A 24 18.96 16.98 2.03
C LYS A 24 18.96 18.50 1.74
N LYS A 25 18.24 18.95 0.72
CA LYS A 25 18.11 20.40 0.42
C LYS A 25 17.05 21.11 1.25
N GLY A 26 16.27 20.36 2.02
CA GLY A 26 15.08 20.89 2.67
C GLY A 26 13.93 21.10 1.70
N GLY A 27 12.84 21.66 2.18
CA GLY A 27 11.62 21.92 1.42
C GLY A 27 10.38 21.24 1.98
N MET A 28 9.28 21.31 1.24
CA MET A 28 8.01 20.71 1.61
C MET A 28 7.80 19.38 0.89
N PHE A 29 7.63 18.31 1.64
CA PHE A 29 7.46 16.97 1.12
C PHE A 29 6.09 16.40 1.46
N LEU A 30 5.60 15.52 0.60
CA LEU A 30 4.40 14.72 0.82
C LEU A 30 4.78 13.24 0.86
N ASP A 31 4.47 12.58 1.96
CA ASP A 31 4.51 11.12 2.08
C ASP A 31 3.07 10.59 2.02
N CYS A 32 2.70 9.95 0.93
CA CYS A 32 1.33 9.49 0.68
C CYS A 32 0.99 8.17 1.37
N THR A 33 1.98 7.54 2.01
CA THR A 33 1.91 6.19 2.59
C THR A 33 2.71 6.14 3.88
N PHE A 34 2.25 6.85 4.91
CA PHE A 34 2.97 7.02 6.17
C PHE A 34 3.39 5.69 6.82
N GLY A 35 2.49 4.69 6.86
CA GLY A 35 2.74 3.38 7.44
C GLY A 35 3.27 3.42 8.87
N SER A 36 4.53 3.02 9.04
CA SER A 36 5.25 3.08 10.33
C SER A 36 6.05 4.37 10.51
N GLY A 37 5.99 5.30 9.56
CA GLY A 37 6.67 6.60 9.60
C GLY A 37 8.17 6.58 9.28
N GLY A 38 8.66 5.48 8.72
CA GLY A 38 10.11 5.33 8.48
C GLY A 38 10.65 6.28 7.42
N HIS A 39 10.00 6.39 6.27
CA HIS A 39 10.38 7.33 5.20
C HIS A 39 10.14 8.78 5.63
N THR A 40 8.98 9.08 6.24
CA THR A 40 8.71 10.40 6.83
C THR A 40 9.82 10.84 7.77
N LYS A 41 10.24 9.96 8.70
CA LYS A 41 11.34 10.23 9.62
C LYS A 41 12.64 10.50 8.88
N ALA A 42 12.99 9.67 7.90
CA ALA A 42 14.21 9.81 7.12
C ALA A 42 14.27 11.15 6.36
N ILE A 43 13.15 11.59 5.77
CA ILE A 43 13.04 12.88 5.10
C ILE A 43 13.27 14.03 6.09
N LEU A 44 12.63 13.99 7.27
CA LEU A 44 12.76 15.02 8.31
C LEU A 44 14.16 15.08 8.91
N ASP A 45 14.84 13.93 9.04
CA ASP A 45 16.21 13.85 9.52
C ASP A 45 17.23 14.30 8.47
N ALA A 46 16.89 14.23 7.17
CA ALA A 46 17.82 14.59 6.10
C ALA A 46 18.15 16.10 6.09
N SER A 47 17.24 16.96 6.59
CA SER A 47 17.46 18.40 6.69
C SER A 47 16.60 19.03 7.81
N PRO A 48 17.14 19.99 8.58
CA PRO A 48 16.33 20.77 9.52
C PRO A 48 15.28 21.64 8.84
N ASP A 49 15.46 21.94 7.56
CA ASP A 49 14.54 22.72 6.73
C ASP A 49 13.54 21.84 5.97
N ALA A 50 13.52 20.54 6.23
CA ALA A 50 12.52 19.63 5.67
C ALA A 50 11.23 19.65 6.48
N TRP A 51 10.10 19.75 5.79
CA TRP A 51 8.73 19.68 6.31
C TRP A 51 7.99 18.57 5.59
N VAL A 52 7.17 17.83 6.30
CA VAL A 52 6.43 16.70 5.72
C VAL A 52 4.95 16.79 6.08
N ILE A 53 4.10 16.68 5.07
CA ILE A 53 2.71 16.25 5.25
C ILE A 53 2.70 14.76 4.94
N ALA A 54 2.23 13.92 5.89
CA ALA A 54 2.21 12.48 5.73
C ALA A 54 0.79 11.95 5.84
N MET A 55 0.37 11.17 4.85
CA MET A 55 -0.98 10.61 4.74
C MET A 55 -0.97 9.10 4.97
N ASP A 56 -2.02 8.60 5.57
CA ASP A 56 -2.34 7.18 5.57
C ASP A 56 -3.85 6.96 5.68
N ARG A 57 -4.35 5.94 4.99
CA ARG A 57 -5.74 5.50 5.14
C ARG A 57 -5.99 4.66 6.39
N ASP A 58 -4.93 4.09 6.99
CA ASP A 58 -5.01 3.31 8.22
C ASP A 58 -4.97 4.25 9.44
N ALA A 59 -6.13 4.40 10.11
CA ALA A 59 -6.25 5.22 11.32
C ALA A 59 -5.25 4.80 12.41
N ARG A 60 -4.88 3.51 12.48
CA ARG A 60 -3.90 3.02 13.46
C ARG A 60 -2.49 3.51 13.13
N ALA A 61 -2.14 3.62 11.84
CA ALA A 61 -0.87 4.19 11.42
C ALA A 61 -0.77 5.66 11.85
N ILE A 62 -1.81 6.45 11.60
CA ILE A 62 -1.88 7.86 12.02
C ILE A 62 -1.82 8.00 13.55
N GLN A 63 -2.55 7.16 14.28
CA GLN A 63 -2.51 7.16 15.75
C GLN A 63 -1.10 6.87 16.28
N ARG A 64 -0.42 5.85 15.75
CA ARG A 64 0.98 5.55 16.11
C ARG A 64 1.92 6.69 15.75
N GLY A 65 1.66 7.36 14.62
CA GLY A 65 2.44 8.48 14.12
C GLY A 65 2.44 9.71 15.03
N SER A 66 1.48 9.83 15.96
CA SER A 66 1.41 10.96 16.91
C SER A 66 2.69 11.14 17.73
N ILE A 67 3.40 10.05 18.03
CA ILE A 67 4.70 10.10 18.74
C ILE A 67 5.74 10.82 17.88
N LEU A 68 5.77 10.51 16.58
CA LEU A 68 6.68 11.13 15.64
C LEU A 68 6.31 12.61 15.42
N ALA A 69 5.02 12.92 15.29
CA ALA A 69 4.53 14.29 15.15
C ALA A 69 4.89 15.14 16.37
N ASN A 70 4.75 14.60 17.57
CA ASN A 70 5.19 15.30 18.79
C ASN A 70 6.70 15.56 18.83
N HIS A 71 7.51 14.68 18.25
CA HIS A 71 8.96 14.84 18.19
C HIS A 71 9.40 15.93 17.21
N TYR A 72 8.79 15.99 16.02
CA TYR A 72 9.15 16.94 14.97
C TYR A 72 8.35 18.26 15.04
N GLY A 73 7.31 18.30 15.87
CA GLY A 73 6.47 19.49 16.05
C GLY A 73 5.81 19.92 14.73
N GLU A 74 5.87 21.21 14.46
CA GLU A 74 5.24 21.80 13.28
C GLU A 74 5.79 21.28 11.92
N ARG A 75 6.96 20.62 11.94
CA ARG A 75 7.55 20.07 10.71
C ARG A 75 6.87 18.81 10.20
N LEU A 76 5.97 18.19 10.96
CA LEU A 76 5.22 17.01 10.57
C LEU A 76 3.72 17.19 10.80
N GLU A 77 2.97 17.20 9.72
CA GLU A 77 1.51 17.11 9.73
C GLU A 77 1.08 15.67 9.34
N LEU A 78 0.17 15.08 10.12
CA LEU A 78 -0.40 13.77 9.82
C LEU A 78 -1.84 13.92 9.34
N VAL A 79 -2.16 13.30 8.21
CA VAL A 79 -3.48 13.36 7.58
C VAL A 79 -4.07 11.95 7.47
N HIS A 80 -5.21 11.71 8.10
CA HIS A 80 -5.95 10.45 7.95
C HIS A 80 -6.82 10.50 6.70
N ALA A 81 -6.29 10.03 5.60
CA ALA A 81 -6.99 9.92 4.33
C ALA A 81 -6.27 8.95 3.40
N PRO A 82 -6.98 8.27 2.47
CA PRO A 82 -6.33 7.54 1.40
C PRO A 82 -5.63 8.51 0.43
N PHE A 83 -4.53 8.09 -0.16
CA PHE A 83 -3.77 8.93 -1.09
C PHE A 83 -4.57 9.30 -2.36
N ALA A 84 -5.60 8.53 -2.72
CA ALA A 84 -6.52 8.89 -3.80
C ALA A 84 -7.25 10.20 -3.54
N ASP A 85 -7.46 10.57 -2.27
CA ASP A 85 -8.15 11.79 -1.86
C ASP A 85 -7.18 12.97 -1.63
N LEU A 86 -5.97 12.89 -2.20
CA LEU A 86 -4.92 13.90 -2.03
C LEU A 86 -5.41 15.34 -2.22
N GLU A 87 -6.19 15.60 -3.26
CA GLU A 87 -6.66 16.97 -3.57
C GLU A 87 -7.65 17.52 -2.54
N GLN A 88 -8.45 16.65 -1.92
CA GLN A 88 -9.43 17.01 -0.92
C GLN A 88 -8.82 17.07 0.50
N ALA A 89 -7.90 16.15 0.78
CA ALA A 89 -7.33 15.98 2.10
C ALA A 89 -6.18 16.95 2.40
N VAL A 90 -5.44 17.41 1.37
CA VAL A 90 -4.27 18.26 1.51
C VAL A 90 -4.47 19.59 0.78
N SER A 91 -4.55 20.67 1.57
CA SER A 91 -4.74 22.03 1.02
C SER A 91 -3.48 22.59 0.38
N PHE A 92 -2.30 22.19 0.86
CA PHE A 92 -1.02 22.67 0.33
C PHE A 92 -0.77 22.15 -1.09
N LYS A 93 -0.23 23.01 -1.94
CA LYS A 93 0.18 22.71 -3.33
C LYS A 93 1.62 23.13 -3.53
N GLY A 94 2.28 22.49 -4.48
CA GLY A 94 3.65 22.87 -4.83
C GLY A 94 4.73 22.24 -3.96
N PHE A 95 4.57 20.94 -3.69
CA PHE A 95 5.59 20.16 -2.99
C PHE A 95 6.93 20.13 -3.74
N ASP A 96 8.03 20.06 -2.99
CA ASP A 96 9.38 19.82 -3.52
C ASP A 96 9.60 18.36 -3.87
N GLY A 97 9.01 17.46 -3.07
CA GLY A 97 9.01 16.03 -3.33
C GLY A 97 7.72 15.34 -2.88
N ILE A 98 7.33 14.32 -3.63
CA ILE A 98 6.16 13.47 -3.35
C ILE A 98 6.63 12.02 -3.36
N LEU A 99 6.30 11.27 -2.30
CA LEU A 99 6.62 9.86 -2.13
C LEU A 99 5.33 9.04 -2.03
N ALA A 100 5.32 7.88 -2.66
CA ALA A 100 4.37 6.81 -2.38
C ALA A 100 5.12 5.48 -2.29
N ASP A 101 5.10 4.84 -1.10
CA ASP A 101 5.60 3.48 -0.87
C ASP A 101 4.40 2.54 -0.84
N LEU A 102 4.11 1.89 -2.00
CA LEU A 102 2.88 1.14 -2.19
C LEU A 102 2.89 -0.18 -1.41
N GLY A 103 1.72 -0.77 -1.24
CA GLY A 103 1.55 -2.03 -0.56
C GLY A 103 1.13 -1.89 0.90
N MET A 104 1.61 -2.79 1.76
CA MET A 104 1.23 -2.82 3.18
C MET A 104 2.43 -2.63 4.09
N SER A 105 2.19 -2.03 5.25
CA SER A 105 3.23 -1.84 6.24
C SER A 105 3.56 -3.15 6.98
N THR A 106 4.77 -3.23 7.55
CA THR A 106 5.18 -4.35 8.39
C THR A 106 4.29 -4.49 9.64
N ASP A 107 3.72 -3.40 10.14
CA ASP A 107 2.82 -3.43 11.29
C ASP A 107 1.51 -4.12 10.92
N GLN A 108 0.93 -3.83 9.75
CA GLN A 108 -0.28 -4.50 9.25
C GLN A 108 -0.08 -6.01 9.11
N LEU A 109 1.12 -6.46 8.68
CA LEU A 109 1.46 -7.88 8.63
C LEU A 109 1.50 -8.57 10.00
N LYS A 110 1.88 -7.83 11.06
CA LYS A 110 2.04 -8.38 12.42
C LYS A 110 0.76 -8.29 13.25
N GLU A 111 -0.19 -7.47 12.86
CA GLU A 111 -1.42 -7.23 13.63
C GLU A 111 -2.44 -8.38 13.57
N GLY A 112 -2.17 -9.46 12.83
CA GLY A 112 -3.09 -10.60 12.72
C GLY A 112 -4.41 -10.27 12.03
N ARG A 113 -4.41 -9.29 11.11
CA ARG A 113 -5.58 -8.84 10.34
C ARG A 113 -5.84 -9.67 9.07
N GLY A 114 -5.17 -10.81 8.95
CA GLY A 114 -5.31 -11.71 7.81
C GLY A 114 -4.51 -11.30 6.57
N PHE A 115 -3.62 -10.33 6.68
CA PHE A 115 -2.67 -10.01 5.60
C PHE A 115 -1.66 -11.14 5.39
N SER A 116 -1.38 -11.91 6.42
CA SER A 116 -0.58 -13.13 6.35
C SER A 116 -1.45 -14.36 6.18
N PHE A 117 -1.13 -15.20 5.21
CA PHE A 117 -1.79 -16.50 5.06
C PHE A 117 -1.42 -17.52 6.16
N ALA A 118 -0.52 -17.17 7.08
CA ALA A 118 -0.22 -17.94 8.28
C ALA A 118 -1.17 -17.61 9.45
N ASP A 119 -1.99 -16.56 9.34
CA ASP A 119 -2.89 -16.15 10.39
C ASP A 119 -4.00 -17.19 10.61
N GLU A 120 -4.18 -17.59 11.87
CA GLU A 120 -5.17 -18.59 12.27
C GLU A 120 -6.54 -17.97 12.60
N GLY A 121 -6.61 -16.64 12.68
CA GLY A 121 -7.83 -15.89 12.94
C GLY A 121 -8.58 -15.45 11.69
N ALA A 122 -9.64 -14.69 11.92
CA ALA A 122 -10.40 -14.04 10.86
C ALA A 122 -9.48 -13.17 9.97
N PHE A 123 -9.77 -13.14 8.69
CA PHE A 123 -8.96 -12.40 7.72
C PHE A 123 -9.73 -11.21 7.15
N ASP A 124 -9.46 -10.06 7.74
CA ASP A 124 -10.09 -8.80 7.36
C ASP A 124 -9.49 -8.22 6.08
N MET A 125 -8.16 -8.06 6.03
CA MET A 125 -7.35 -7.46 4.96
C MET A 125 -7.71 -6.01 4.61
N ARG A 126 -8.64 -5.34 5.29
CA ARG A 126 -8.90 -3.92 5.06
C ARG A 126 -7.79 -3.09 5.70
N MET A 127 -7.22 -2.16 4.96
CA MET A 127 -6.30 -1.17 5.50
C MET A 127 -7.05 -0.14 6.33
N ASP A 128 -8.24 0.26 5.87
CA ASP A 128 -9.22 1.06 6.63
C ASP A 128 -10.37 0.15 7.09
N GLU A 129 -10.42 -0.18 8.38
CA GLU A 129 -11.46 -1.03 8.95
C GLU A 129 -12.85 -0.36 9.01
N GLY A 130 -12.91 0.96 8.82
CA GLY A 130 -14.15 1.74 8.81
C GLY A 130 -14.94 1.64 7.50
N SER A 131 -14.35 1.08 6.44
CA SER A 131 -14.97 1.08 5.11
C SER A 131 -14.95 -0.30 4.44
N GLY A 132 -15.93 -0.54 3.58
CA GLY A 132 -16.01 -1.73 2.73
C GLY A 132 -16.30 -3.04 3.49
N VAL A 133 -16.12 -4.15 2.79
CA VAL A 133 -16.30 -5.51 3.32
C VAL A 133 -14.95 -6.15 3.61
N SER A 134 -14.87 -7.02 4.61
CA SER A 134 -13.65 -7.78 4.89
C SER A 134 -13.35 -8.81 3.80
N ALA A 135 -12.08 -9.24 3.71
CA ALA A 135 -11.73 -10.32 2.79
C ALA A 135 -12.46 -11.62 3.12
N GLN A 136 -12.66 -11.90 4.41
CA GLN A 136 -13.43 -13.07 4.85
C GLN A 136 -14.89 -13.02 4.39
N GLU A 137 -15.53 -11.87 4.53
CA GLU A 137 -16.90 -11.69 4.04
C GLU A 137 -16.96 -11.81 2.52
N PHE A 138 -16.08 -11.13 1.79
CA PHE A 138 -16.00 -11.22 0.33
C PHE A 138 -15.77 -12.65 -0.15
N VAL A 139 -14.80 -13.35 0.44
CA VAL A 139 -14.49 -14.75 0.10
C VAL A 139 -15.70 -15.66 0.37
N ASN A 140 -16.45 -15.44 1.45
CA ASN A 140 -17.55 -16.30 1.84
C ASN A 140 -18.89 -15.99 1.14
N THR A 141 -19.08 -14.77 0.62
CA THR A 141 -20.39 -14.34 0.12
C THR A 141 -20.40 -13.93 -1.35
N ALA A 142 -19.26 -13.46 -1.91
CA ALA A 142 -19.23 -12.94 -3.27
C ALA A 142 -19.59 -14.02 -4.32
N PRO A 143 -20.30 -13.67 -5.40
CA PRO A 143 -20.50 -14.57 -6.53
C PRO A 143 -19.17 -15.09 -7.10
N GLU A 144 -19.18 -16.32 -7.67
CA GLU A 144 -17.99 -16.91 -8.31
C GLU A 144 -17.38 -15.97 -9.35
N ARG A 145 -18.22 -15.28 -10.11
CA ARG A 145 -17.78 -14.30 -11.12
C ARG A 145 -16.93 -13.19 -10.53
N ASP A 146 -17.36 -12.64 -9.39
CA ASP A 146 -16.67 -11.50 -8.76
C ASP A 146 -15.34 -11.94 -8.14
N LEU A 147 -15.29 -13.13 -7.55
CA LEU A 147 -14.04 -13.76 -7.12
C LEU A 147 -13.09 -13.99 -8.31
N TYR A 148 -13.61 -14.53 -9.41
CA TYR A 148 -12.81 -14.72 -10.61
C TYR A 148 -12.21 -13.42 -11.12
N VAL A 149 -13.02 -12.34 -11.22
CA VAL A 149 -12.55 -11.03 -11.67
C VAL A 149 -11.44 -10.51 -10.75
N ALA A 150 -11.67 -10.53 -9.43
CA ALA A 150 -10.68 -10.09 -8.44
C ALA A 150 -9.35 -10.85 -8.57
N LEU A 151 -9.43 -12.18 -8.70
CA LEU A 151 -8.24 -13.02 -8.85
C LEU A 151 -7.52 -12.80 -10.18
N ALA A 152 -8.25 -12.61 -11.27
CA ALA A 152 -7.68 -12.38 -12.60
C ALA A 152 -6.97 -11.02 -12.66
N GLU A 153 -7.61 -9.97 -12.18
CA GLU A 153 -7.05 -8.61 -12.12
C GLU A 153 -5.85 -8.54 -11.16
N GLY A 154 -5.88 -9.30 -10.05
CA GLY A 154 -4.79 -9.40 -9.09
C GLY A 154 -3.62 -10.29 -9.50
N GLY A 155 -3.60 -10.77 -10.75
CA GLY A 155 -2.44 -11.46 -11.33
C GLY A 155 -2.39 -12.98 -11.13
N VAL A 156 -3.47 -13.63 -10.67
CA VAL A 156 -3.54 -15.10 -10.53
C VAL A 156 -3.48 -15.84 -11.89
N GLY A 157 -3.77 -15.12 -12.97
CA GLY A 157 -3.63 -15.63 -14.32
C GLY A 157 -4.62 -16.75 -14.67
N GLN A 158 -4.16 -17.76 -15.44
CA GLN A 158 -5.02 -18.83 -15.97
C GLN A 158 -5.73 -19.65 -14.88
N ASN A 159 -5.22 -19.64 -13.67
CA ASN A 159 -5.78 -20.41 -12.55
C ASN A 159 -6.94 -19.69 -11.83
N ALA A 160 -7.18 -18.41 -12.11
CA ALA A 160 -8.16 -17.59 -11.41
C ALA A 160 -9.56 -18.23 -11.41
N ARG A 161 -10.02 -18.75 -12.56
CA ARG A 161 -11.35 -19.38 -12.68
C ARG A 161 -11.47 -20.64 -11.82
N ILE A 162 -10.46 -21.50 -11.84
CA ILE A 162 -10.47 -22.76 -11.08
C ILE A 162 -10.42 -22.46 -9.59
N ILE A 163 -9.58 -21.50 -9.18
CA ILE A 163 -9.46 -21.09 -7.77
C ILE A 163 -10.77 -20.47 -7.29
N ALA A 164 -11.40 -19.57 -8.05
CA ALA A 164 -12.69 -18.98 -7.69
C ALA A 164 -13.76 -20.07 -7.46
N LYS A 165 -13.86 -21.05 -8.36
CA LYS A 165 -14.77 -22.19 -8.22
C LYS A 165 -14.48 -22.99 -6.94
N ILE A 166 -13.22 -23.33 -6.69
CA ILE A 166 -12.83 -24.09 -5.49
C ILE A 166 -13.17 -23.32 -4.23
N ILE A 167 -12.93 -21.99 -4.20
CA ILE A 167 -13.32 -21.15 -3.06
C ILE A 167 -14.81 -21.27 -2.81
N VAL A 168 -15.67 -21.13 -3.83
CA VAL A 168 -17.12 -21.22 -3.69
C VAL A 168 -17.55 -22.60 -3.17
N GLU A 169 -16.95 -23.68 -3.68
CA GLU A 169 -17.29 -25.06 -3.29
C GLU A 169 -16.84 -25.40 -1.84
N LYS A 170 -15.84 -24.72 -1.32
CA LYS A 170 -15.23 -25.03 -0.02
C LYS A 170 -15.60 -24.08 1.12
N ARG A 171 -16.48 -23.09 0.86
CA ARG A 171 -17.03 -22.20 1.89
C ARG A 171 -17.75 -22.98 3.00
N PRO A 172 -17.82 -22.43 4.23
CA PRO A 172 -17.22 -21.16 4.68
C PRO A 172 -15.76 -21.30 5.09
N PHE A 173 -15.01 -20.18 5.01
CA PHE A 173 -13.64 -20.06 5.55
C PHE A 173 -13.67 -19.21 6.82
N GLU A 174 -13.06 -19.70 7.87
CA GLU A 174 -12.98 -19.03 9.17
C GLU A 174 -11.62 -18.38 9.42
N SER A 175 -10.58 -18.80 8.68
CA SER A 175 -9.24 -18.25 8.83
C SER A 175 -8.49 -18.14 7.50
N ALA A 176 -7.49 -17.24 7.49
CA ALA A 176 -6.57 -17.10 6.37
C ALA A 176 -5.86 -18.43 6.05
N ARG A 177 -5.45 -19.16 7.09
CA ARG A 177 -4.79 -20.45 6.95
C ARG A 177 -5.64 -21.48 6.24
N GLN A 178 -6.95 -21.61 6.60
CA GLN A 178 -7.86 -22.55 5.93
C GLN A 178 -7.94 -22.25 4.43
N LEU A 179 -8.09 -20.97 4.05
CA LEU A 179 -8.12 -20.56 2.66
C LEU A 179 -6.79 -20.91 1.94
N ALA A 180 -5.66 -20.61 2.58
CA ALA A 180 -4.34 -20.90 2.01
C ALA A 180 -4.10 -22.41 1.81
N ASP A 181 -4.52 -23.25 2.76
CA ASP A 181 -4.42 -24.70 2.65
C ASP A 181 -5.28 -25.27 1.52
N VAL A 182 -6.49 -24.76 1.36
CA VAL A 182 -7.36 -25.16 0.22
C VAL A 182 -6.73 -24.79 -1.11
N ILE A 183 -6.19 -23.57 -1.25
CA ILE A 183 -5.51 -23.12 -2.47
C ILE A 183 -4.27 -23.98 -2.75
N LYS A 184 -3.46 -24.28 -1.73
CA LYS A 184 -2.27 -25.12 -1.84
C LYS A 184 -2.62 -26.53 -2.31
N ASN A 185 -3.69 -27.12 -1.76
CA ASN A 185 -4.14 -28.47 -2.09
C ASN A 185 -4.89 -28.57 -3.42
N ALA A 186 -5.30 -27.45 -3.99
CA ALA A 186 -5.99 -27.39 -5.27
C ALA A 186 -5.12 -27.89 -6.46
N HIS A 187 -3.82 -28.09 -6.27
CA HIS A 187 -2.86 -28.54 -7.29
C HIS A 187 -2.98 -27.75 -8.60
N VAL A 188 -3.32 -26.48 -8.50
CA VAL A 188 -3.56 -25.60 -9.63
C VAL A 188 -2.21 -25.13 -10.18
N GLY A 189 -1.84 -25.71 -11.32
CA GLY A 189 -0.56 -25.45 -11.97
C GLY A 189 0.40 -26.64 -11.90
N LYS A 190 1.20 -26.83 -12.97
CA LYS A 190 2.33 -27.77 -12.96
C LYS A 190 3.20 -27.46 -11.74
N LYS A 191 3.82 -28.47 -11.13
CA LYS A 191 4.87 -28.31 -10.11
C LYS A 191 5.85 -27.25 -10.63
N SER A 192 5.57 -26.00 -10.33
CA SER A 192 6.48 -24.91 -10.56
C SER A 192 7.53 -25.05 -9.47
N GLU A 193 8.79 -25.07 -9.83
CA GLU A 193 9.93 -24.88 -8.92
C GLU A 193 9.91 -23.48 -8.29
N SER A 194 8.79 -22.78 -8.37
CA SER A 194 8.56 -21.48 -7.76
C SER A 194 8.73 -21.60 -6.24
N ARG A 195 9.68 -20.85 -5.71
CA ARG A 195 9.93 -20.71 -4.26
C ARG A 195 8.78 -19.99 -3.54
N VAL A 196 7.79 -19.48 -4.28
CA VAL A 196 6.67 -18.69 -3.75
C VAL A 196 5.47 -19.60 -3.48
N HIS A 197 4.88 -19.47 -2.29
CA HIS A 197 3.70 -20.24 -1.90
C HIS A 197 2.51 -19.90 -2.84
N PRO A 198 1.74 -20.88 -3.35
CA PRO A 198 0.63 -20.63 -4.29
C PRO A 198 -0.42 -19.63 -3.78
N ALA A 199 -0.65 -19.57 -2.46
CA ALA A 199 -1.58 -18.63 -1.85
C ALA A 199 -1.08 -17.17 -1.94
N THR A 200 0.22 -16.91 -2.10
CA THR A 200 0.76 -15.54 -2.09
C THR A 200 0.07 -14.63 -3.11
N VAL A 201 -0.05 -15.08 -4.37
CA VAL A 201 -0.68 -14.27 -5.42
C VAL A 201 -2.18 -14.14 -5.21
N VAL A 202 -2.84 -15.18 -4.66
CA VAL A 202 -4.28 -15.14 -4.34
C VAL A 202 -4.55 -14.14 -3.22
N PHE A 203 -3.75 -14.14 -2.15
CA PHE A 203 -3.88 -13.20 -1.04
C PHE A 203 -3.57 -11.76 -1.48
N GLN A 204 -2.55 -11.57 -2.33
CA GLN A 204 -2.31 -10.29 -2.99
C GLN A 204 -3.53 -9.82 -3.78
N ALA A 205 -4.13 -10.68 -4.60
CA ALA A 205 -5.30 -10.34 -5.40
C ALA A 205 -6.52 -9.97 -4.53
N LEU A 206 -6.75 -10.71 -3.44
CA LEU A 206 -7.80 -10.38 -2.47
C LEU A 206 -7.54 -9.05 -1.80
N ARG A 207 -6.31 -8.79 -1.31
CA ARG A 207 -5.93 -7.53 -0.70
C ARG A 207 -6.16 -6.35 -1.65
N MET A 208 -5.69 -6.49 -2.89
CA MET A 208 -5.88 -5.47 -3.92
C MET A 208 -7.36 -5.16 -4.16
N LYS A 209 -8.21 -6.21 -4.21
CA LYS A 209 -9.65 -6.05 -4.39
C LYS A 209 -10.31 -5.38 -3.20
N ILE A 210 -10.02 -5.83 -1.98
CA ILE A 210 -10.65 -5.33 -0.75
C ILE A 210 -10.29 -3.86 -0.51
N ASN A 211 -9.07 -3.46 -0.86
CA ASN A 211 -8.59 -2.10 -0.64
C ASN A 211 -8.70 -1.20 -1.89
N ASP A 212 -9.25 -1.71 -2.99
CA ASP A 212 -9.31 -1.00 -4.28
C ASP A 212 -7.95 -0.38 -4.66
N GLU A 213 -6.86 -1.15 -4.48
CA GLU A 213 -5.49 -0.61 -4.61
C GLU A 213 -5.23 -0.01 -6.00
N ILE A 214 -5.79 -0.61 -7.05
CA ILE A 214 -5.62 -0.12 -8.42
C ILE A 214 -6.40 1.18 -8.66
N GLY A 215 -7.67 1.25 -8.27
CA GLY A 215 -8.48 2.48 -8.41
C GLY A 215 -7.88 3.63 -7.60
N GLN A 216 -7.45 3.34 -6.36
CA GLN A 216 -6.75 4.31 -5.52
C GLN A 216 -5.48 4.83 -6.21
N LEU A 217 -4.64 3.94 -6.78
CA LEU A 217 -3.41 4.32 -7.46
C LEU A 217 -3.69 5.17 -8.71
N GLU A 218 -4.68 4.82 -9.50
CA GLU A 218 -5.05 5.58 -10.70
C GLU A 218 -5.52 6.99 -10.35
N HIS A 219 -6.39 7.15 -9.34
CA HIS A 219 -6.85 8.45 -8.86
C HIS A 219 -5.70 9.29 -8.30
N PHE A 220 -4.83 8.69 -7.49
CA PHE A 220 -3.65 9.35 -6.97
C PHE A 220 -2.76 9.91 -8.08
N LEU A 221 -2.43 9.07 -9.08
CA LEU A 221 -1.60 9.49 -10.20
C LEU A 221 -2.26 10.58 -11.08
N GLN A 222 -3.59 10.75 -11.00
CA GLN A 222 -4.27 11.88 -11.63
C GLN A 222 -4.13 13.15 -10.79
N ALA A 223 -4.08 13.04 -9.48
CA ALA A 223 -3.99 14.17 -8.55
C ALA A 223 -2.57 14.73 -8.39
N VAL A 224 -1.53 13.92 -8.60
CA VAL A 224 -0.11 14.31 -8.41
C VAL A 224 0.26 15.60 -9.15
N PRO A 225 -0.08 15.81 -10.44
CA PRO A 225 0.28 17.05 -11.14
C PRO A 225 -0.27 18.31 -10.46
N ASN A 226 -1.47 18.25 -9.89
CA ASN A 226 -2.11 19.39 -9.22
C ASN A 226 -1.50 19.70 -7.85
N ALA A 227 -0.86 18.74 -7.22
CA ALA A 227 -0.09 18.90 -5.97
C ALA A 227 1.33 19.38 -6.24
N SER A 228 1.80 19.29 -7.48
CA SER A 228 3.18 19.55 -7.88
C SER A 228 3.42 21.00 -8.29
N LYS A 229 4.69 21.41 -8.28
CA LYS A 229 5.21 22.62 -8.91
C LYS A 229 6.30 22.24 -9.91
N LYS A 230 6.76 23.19 -10.70
CA LYS A 230 7.92 22.95 -11.59
C LYS A 230 9.15 22.52 -10.77
N GLY A 231 9.66 21.34 -11.08
CA GLY A 231 10.83 20.76 -10.41
C GLY A 231 10.50 19.85 -9.22
N THR A 232 9.20 19.59 -8.93
CA THR A 232 8.81 18.56 -7.96
C THR A 232 9.44 17.21 -8.31
N ARG A 233 9.94 16.51 -7.30
CA ARG A 233 10.46 15.16 -7.43
C ARG A 233 9.39 14.16 -7.03
N PHE A 234 9.08 13.22 -7.89
CA PHE A 234 8.09 12.19 -7.62
C PHE A 234 8.75 10.82 -7.57
N ALA A 235 8.64 10.14 -6.43
CA ALA A 235 9.17 8.80 -6.20
C ALA A 235 8.05 7.84 -5.82
N VAL A 236 8.02 6.67 -6.45
CA VAL A 236 7.08 5.60 -6.14
C VAL A 236 7.84 4.30 -5.97
N ILE A 237 7.60 3.58 -4.87
CA ILE A 237 8.08 2.24 -4.64
C ILE A 237 6.92 1.28 -4.95
N THR A 238 7.16 0.30 -5.81
CA THR A 238 6.19 -0.72 -6.22
C THR A 238 6.66 -2.11 -5.82
N PHE A 239 5.74 -3.00 -5.47
CA PHE A 239 6.07 -4.35 -5.00
C PHE A 239 5.65 -5.45 -5.97
N HIS A 240 4.84 -5.12 -6.97
CA HIS A 240 4.45 -6.07 -8.00
C HIS A 240 4.26 -5.41 -9.37
N SER A 241 4.31 -6.25 -10.40
CA SER A 241 4.32 -5.81 -11.81
C SER A 241 3.07 -5.04 -12.25
N ILE A 242 1.93 -5.20 -11.56
CA ILE A 242 0.69 -4.48 -11.89
C ILE A 242 0.85 -3.01 -11.50
N GLU A 243 1.28 -2.72 -10.27
CA GLU A 243 1.58 -1.35 -9.82
C GLU A 243 2.66 -0.72 -10.71
N ASP A 244 3.78 -1.42 -10.90
CA ASP A 244 4.90 -0.93 -11.70
C ASP A 244 4.46 -0.51 -13.11
N LYS A 245 3.64 -1.33 -13.76
CA LYS A 245 3.11 -1.04 -15.09
C LYS A 245 2.23 0.22 -15.10
N ILE A 246 1.35 0.39 -14.11
CA ILE A 246 0.46 1.55 -14.01
C ILE A 246 1.28 2.82 -13.81
N VAL A 247 2.20 2.82 -12.84
CA VAL A 247 3.07 3.96 -12.52
C VAL A 247 3.94 4.32 -13.73
N THR A 248 4.64 3.35 -14.31
CA THR A 248 5.53 3.58 -15.45
C THR A 248 4.78 4.12 -16.66
N ASN A 249 3.58 3.57 -16.96
CA ASN A 249 2.77 4.06 -18.07
C ASN A 249 2.31 5.51 -17.83
N ARG A 250 1.93 5.85 -16.61
CA ARG A 250 1.53 7.21 -16.26
C ARG A 250 2.71 8.18 -16.38
N MET A 251 3.87 7.84 -15.85
CA MET A 251 5.08 8.67 -15.94
C MET A 251 5.49 8.91 -17.41
N ARG A 252 5.45 7.87 -18.25
CA ARG A 252 5.70 8.02 -19.70
C ARG A 252 4.66 8.92 -20.39
N SER A 253 3.40 8.89 -19.96
CA SER A 253 2.38 9.77 -20.50
C SER A 253 2.65 11.24 -20.18
N TRP A 254 3.11 11.53 -18.97
CA TRP A 254 3.51 12.88 -18.56
C TRP A 254 4.74 13.35 -19.37
N GLU A 255 5.72 12.46 -19.54
CA GLU A 255 6.91 12.73 -20.37
C GLU A 255 6.50 13.13 -21.79
N SER A 256 5.66 12.33 -22.44
CA SER A 256 5.21 12.57 -23.82
C SER A 256 4.38 13.85 -23.97
N ALA A 257 3.65 14.24 -22.92
CA ALA A 257 2.85 15.46 -22.90
C ALA A 257 3.67 16.72 -22.55
N GLY A 258 4.95 16.58 -22.19
CA GLY A 258 5.75 17.67 -21.64
C GLY A 258 5.23 18.19 -20.30
N SER A 259 4.43 17.38 -19.62
CA SER A 259 3.74 17.71 -18.36
C SER A 259 4.38 16.92 -17.22
N TYR A 260 5.65 17.20 -16.95
CA TYR A 260 6.27 16.68 -15.74
C TYR A 260 5.74 17.42 -14.52
N PRO A 261 5.50 16.70 -13.40
CA PRO A 261 5.37 17.37 -12.13
C PRO A 261 6.62 18.13 -11.75
#